data_fe1c47847a2d3bb1b1e2f83ed9e774e1
#
_entry.id   fe1c47847a2d3bb1b1e2f83ed9e774e1
#
_cell.length_a   1.000
_cell.length_b   1.000
_cell.length_c   1.000
_cell.angle_alpha   90.00
_cell.angle_beta   90.00
_cell.angle_gamma   90.00
#
_symmetry.space_group_name_H-M   'P 1'
#
loop_
_entity.id
_entity.type
_entity.pdbx_description
1 polymer ?
#
loop_
_entity_poly.entity_id
_entity_poly.type
_entity_poly.pdbx_seq_one_letter_code
_entity_poly.pdbx_strand_id
1 'polypeptide(L)'
;PLSPKVIERMIEAKLPVLPDVRVRFGGRHRGFGGGNNGLSLRLIGPSTDVLIEESERLIEVMETVDGLTNVRSNSESRRQEVVIRMKPEAAGLYNITARQIAQSVSTAFGIQLSRGLQQPNREYEVWMGLKDGRDATLTDLRNLPLLAPGGDRVALTTVADLEIRSSLRSIRRENRETEVQVQFDLSEGTTPDQASALVEALMEDYQLPPGYRSEQGPGFSIDIEMAQEMLINILFAILLIYMLMAALFESVLFPIAILVSIGFSVVGVFWFLLLTGTTFTAMASTGMLLLAGIVVNNGIVLLSRIIQLRDAGVPRLEAILESGRHRLRPILMTVCTTVAGLLPLALGDVRVGGLGPSYFPMARTIIGGLVFSTLITL
;
A
#
# COMPACT_ATOMS: atom_id res chain seq x y z
N PRO A 1 -18.57 -8.45 -16.96
CA PRO A 1 -18.50 -7.35 -16.01
C PRO A 1 -17.47 -6.34 -16.51
N LEU A 2 -17.88 -5.06 -16.61
CA LEU A 2 -17.00 -3.98 -17.03
C LEU A 2 -15.88 -3.83 -16.00
N SER A 3 -14.65 -3.58 -16.46
CA SER A 3 -13.55 -3.35 -15.52
C SER A 3 -13.76 -2.02 -14.76
N PRO A 4 -13.30 -1.89 -13.51
CA PRO A 4 -13.44 -0.66 -12.74
C PRO A 4 -12.94 0.59 -13.49
N LYS A 5 -11.83 0.48 -14.21
CA LYS A 5 -11.27 1.57 -15.04
C LYS A 5 -12.21 2.05 -16.16
N VAL A 6 -12.98 1.13 -16.77
CA VAL A 6 -13.96 1.49 -17.81
C VAL A 6 -15.13 2.24 -17.18
N ILE A 7 -15.54 1.84 -15.98
CA ILE A 7 -16.61 2.52 -15.24
C ILE A 7 -16.16 3.91 -14.82
N GLU A 8 -14.95 4.07 -14.32
CA GLU A 8 -14.35 5.37 -13.97
C GLU A 8 -14.38 6.32 -15.16
N ARG A 9 -13.86 5.92 -16.34
CA ARG A 9 -13.89 6.74 -17.57
C ARG A 9 -15.30 7.12 -18.00
N MET A 10 -16.25 6.17 -17.89
CA MET A 10 -17.65 6.45 -18.25
C MET A 10 -18.31 7.46 -17.31
N ILE A 11 -17.92 7.46 -16.04
CA ILE A 11 -18.42 8.44 -15.06
C ILE A 11 -17.73 9.79 -15.29
N GLU A 12 -16.41 9.80 -15.46
CA GLU A 12 -15.61 11.01 -15.71
C GLU A 12 -16.10 11.76 -16.96
N ALA A 13 -16.38 11.03 -18.04
CA ALA A 13 -16.92 11.62 -19.27
C ALA A 13 -18.34 12.20 -19.13
N LYS A 14 -19.08 11.83 -18.08
CA LYS A 14 -20.46 12.31 -17.83
C LYS A 14 -20.55 13.35 -16.72
N LEU A 15 -19.47 13.59 -15.99
CA LEU A 15 -19.45 14.59 -14.93
C LEU A 15 -19.36 16.00 -15.52
N PRO A 16 -20.22 16.93 -15.09
CA PRO A 16 -20.06 18.33 -15.46
C PRO A 16 -18.78 18.90 -14.85
N VAL A 17 -18.08 19.74 -15.61
CA VAL A 17 -16.94 20.50 -15.10
C VAL A 17 -17.47 21.52 -14.10
N LEU A 18 -17.28 21.25 -12.82
CA LEU A 18 -17.66 22.16 -11.74
C LEU A 18 -16.43 23.01 -11.37
N PRO A 19 -16.54 24.34 -11.33
CA PRO A 19 -15.44 25.19 -10.85
C PRO A 19 -15.11 24.83 -9.40
N ASP A 20 -13.83 24.75 -9.09
CA ASP A 20 -13.27 24.44 -7.76
C ASP A 20 -13.61 23.05 -7.18
N VAL A 21 -14.17 22.13 -7.97
CA VAL A 21 -14.47 20.76 -7.56
C VAL A 21 -13.65 19.79 -8.40
N ARG A 22 -12.67 19.10 -7.79
CA ARG A 22 -11.96 18.00 -8.41
C ARG A 22 -12.60 16.68 -7.97
N VAL A 23 -13.28 15.99 -8.91
CA VAL A 23 -13.85 14.66 -8.64
C VAL A 23 -12.73 13.63 -8.81
N ARG A 24 -12.52 12.82 -7.79
CA ARG A 24 -11.49 11.80 -7.77
C ARG A 24 -12.09 10.41 -7.67
N PHE A 25 -11.73 9.56 -8.61
CA PHE A 25 -12.00 8.13 -8.56
C PHE A 25 -10.76 7.45 -8.01
N GLY A 26 -10.81 6.95 -6.80
CA GLY A 26 -9.69 6.25 -6.21
C GLY A 26 -9.97 5.89 -4.76
N GLY A 27 -10.11 4.62 -4.48
CA GLY A 27 -10.12 4.11 -3.11
C GLY A 27 -8.74 4.30 -2.48
N ARG A 28 -8.69 4.54 -1.17
CA ARG A 28 -7.48 4.47 -0.36
C ARG A 28 -6.84 3.09 -0.50
N HIS A 29 -6.05 2.87 -1.53
CA HIS A 29 -5.29 1.65 -1.68
C HIS A 29 -4.02 1.76 -0.81
N ARG A 30 -4.17 1.57 0.48
CA ARG A 30 -3.10 1.10 1.35
C ARG A 30 -3.01 -0.41 1.13
N GLY A 31 -2.44 -0.84 0.02
CA GLY A 31 -2.25 -2.25 -0.31
C GLY A 31 -0.78 -2.51 -0.55
N PHE A 32 -0.20 -3.37 0.25
CA PHE A 32 1.07 -4.03 0.02
C PHE A 32 1.01 -4.75 -1.35
N GLY A 33 1.78 -4.29 -2.31
CA GLY A 33 2.03 -5.04 -3.55
C GLY A 33 1.11 -4.76 -4.74
N GLY A 34 1.63 -4.01 -5.66
CA GLY A 34 1.39 -4.13 -7.09
C GLY A 34 -0.04 -3.94 -7.59
N GLY A 35 -0.46 -2.72 -7.77
CA GLY A 35 -1.65 -2.41 -8.51
C GLY A 35 -1.98 -0.92 -8.39
N ASN A 36 -1.54 -0.13 -9.35
CA ASN A 36 -1.91 1.28 -9.56
C ASN A 36 -1.86 2.18 -8.31
N ASN A 37 -0.87 1.96 -7.46
CA ASN A 37 -0.51 2.95 -6.45
C ASN A 37 0.16 4.09 -7.21
N GLY A 38 -0.44 5.26 -7.19
CA GLY A 38 0.20 6.45 -7.73
C GLY A 38 1.63 6.50 -7.22
N LEU A 39 2.54 6.75 -8.13
CA LEU A 39 3.92 6.97 -7.78
C LEU A 39 3.99 8.22 -6.92
N SER A 40 4.96 8.32 -6.06
CA SER A 40 5.10 9.49 -5.20
C SER A 40 6.55 9.96 -5.12
N LEU A 41 6.70 11.26 -5.08
CA LEU A 41 7.95 11.94 -4.75
C LEU A 41 7.80 12.54 -3.35
N ARG A 42 8.75 12.32 -2.48
CA ARG A 42 8.80 12.88 -1.14
C ARG A 42 9.70 14.11 -1.12
N LEU A 43 9.18 15.22 -0.65
CA LEU A 43 9.94 16.41 -0.32
C LEU A 43 10.18 16.41 1.18
N ILE A 44 11.42 16.55 1.61
CA ILE A 44 11.83 16.44 3.01
C ILE A 44 12.59 17.71 3.39
N GLY A 45 12.26 18.27 4.57
CA GLY A 45 12.92 19.46 5.05
C GLY A 45 12.43 19.94 6.40
N PRO A 46 13.06 21.01 6.95
CA PRO A 46 12.80 21.48 8.30
C PRO A 46 11.47 22.23 8.47
N SER A 47 11.01 22.99 7.44
CA SER A 47 9.81 23.82 7.53
C SER A 47 8.67 23.24 6.71
N THR A 48 7.52 23.03 7.34
CA THR A 48 6.29 22.54 6.69
C THR A 48 5.78 23.53 5.65
N ASP A 49 5.82 24.83 5.94
CA ASP A 49 5.26 25.87 5.05
C ASP A 49 6.05 25.95 3.74
N VAL A 50 7.38 25.90 3.81
CA VAL A 50 8.24 25.87 2.62
C VAL A 50 8.04 24.61 1.81
N LEU A 51 7.89 23.43 2.47
CA LEU A 51 7.61 22.17 1.77
C LEU A 51 6.27 22.20 1.02
N ILE A 52 5.28 22.89 1.56
CA ILE A 52 3.98 23.07 0.90
C ILE A 52 4.14 23.94 -0.33
N GLU A 53 4.80 25.10 -0.19
CA GLU A 53 5.04 26.03 -1.29
C GLU A 53 5.83 25.35 -2.42
N GLU A 54 6.90 24.63 -2.09
CA GLU A 54 7.68 23.87 -3.06
C GLU A 54 6.87 22.71 -3.68
N SER A 55 6.00 22.06 -2.91
CA SER A 55 5.14 21.02 -3.46
C SER A 55 4.11 21.56 -4.46
N GLU A 56 3.57 22.76 -4.23
CA GLU A 56 2.63 23.42 -5.15
C GLU A 56 3.35 23.82 -6.45
N ARG A 57 4.55 24.41 -6.36
CA ARG A 57 5.37 24.72 -7.55
C ARG A 57 5.76 23.48 -8.35
N LEU A 58 6.15 22.42 -7.63
CA LEU A 58 6.53 21.17 -8.28
C LEU A 58 5.36 20.51 -8.99
N ILE A 59 4.14 20.59 -8.45
CA ILE A 59 2.94 20.09 -9.12
C ILE A 59 2.74 20.80 -10.46
N GLU A 60 2.86 22.12 -10.50
CA GLU A 60 2.72 22.89 -11.74
C GLU A 60 3.72 22.43 -12.81
N VAL A 61 4.96 22.16 -12.41
CA VAL A 61 6.00 21.67 -13.31
C VAL A 61 5.72 20.23 -13.75
N MET A 62 5.36 19.36 -12.82
CA MET A 62 5.09 17.94 -13.11
C MET A 62 3.84 17.74 -14.01
N GLU A 63 2.83 18.61 -13.91
CA GLU A 63 1.65 18.58 -14.78
C GLU A 63 1.99 18.88 -16.26
N THR A 64 3.15 19.50 -16.53
CA THR A 64 3.63 19.76 -17.91
C THR A 64 4.39 18.59 -18.51
N VAL A 65 4.74 17.57 -17.72
CA VAL A 65 5.53 16.43 -18.18
C VAL A 65 4.64 15.37 -18.83
N ASP A 66 4.87 15.07 -20.08
CA ASP A 66 4.18 14.00 -20.79
C ASP A 66 4.48 12.64 -20.14
N GLY A 67 3.44 11.93 -19.79
CA GLY A 67 3.57 10.62 -19.12
C GLY A 67 3.11 10.62 -17.66
N LEU A 68 2.99 11.79 -17.02
CA LEU A 68 2.48 11.95 -15.67
C LEU A 68 1.06 12.53 -15.73
N THR A 69 0.17 12.02 -14.89
CA THR A 69 -1.21 12.48 -14.83
C THR A 69 -1.67 12.56 -13.38
N ASN A 70 -2.69 13.38 -13.12
CA ASN A 70 -3.32 13.49 -11.80
C ASN A 70 -2.31 13.78 -10.68
N VAL A 71 -1.40 14.73 -10.92
CA VAL A 71 -0.39 15.14 -9.94
C VAL A 71 -1.06 15.85 -8.77
N ARG A 72 -0.72 15.49 -7.55
CA ARG A 72 -1.35 16.02 -6.33
C ARG A 72 -0.41 15.96 -5.13
N SER A 73 -0.55 16.92 -4.23
CA SER A 73 0.11 16.86 -2.92
C SER A 73 -0.80 16.27 -1.84
N ASN A 74 -0.22 15.55 -0.90
CA ASN A 74 -0.94 15.17 0.32
C ASN A 74 -1.25 16.39 1.22
N SER A 75 -0.62 17.53 0.98
CA SER A 75 -0.86 18.82 1.66
C SER A 75 -2.08 19.57 1.10
N GLU A 76 -2.60 19.22 -0.10
CA GLU A 76 -3.81 19.83 -0.67
C GLU A 76 -5.06 19.61 0.19
N SER A 77 -5.07 18.61 1.05
CA SER A 77 -6.18 18.37 1.98
C SER A 77 -6.20 19.41 3.11
N ARG A 78 -6.11 20.68 2.74
CA ARG A 78 -6.33 21.78 3.70
C ARG A 78 -7.77 21.77 4.12
N ARG A 79 -8.01 21.81 5.41
CA ARG A 79 -9.36 22.00 5.97
C ARG A 79 -9.46 23.45 6.44
N GLN A 80 -10.49 24.12 6.01
CA GLN A 80 -10.83 25.39 6.62
C GLN A 80 -11.33 25.12 8.04
N GLU A 81 -10.68 25.71 9.00
CA GLU A 81 -11.06 25.66 10.41
C GLU A 81 -11.26 27.08 10.95
N VAL A 82 -12.21 27.22 11.84
CA VAL A 82 -12.46 28.47 12.53
C VAL A 82 -11.72 28.45 13.85
N VAL A 83 -10.72 29.28 13.96
CA VAL A 83 -9.95 29.45 15.21
C VAL A 83 -10.61 30.53 16.05
N ILE A 84 -11.00 30.18 17.25
CA ILE A 84 -11.61 31.09 18.22
C ILE A 84 -10.52 31.56 19.18
N ARG A 85 -10.13 32.82 19.08
CA ARG A 85 -9.12 33.41 19.93
C ARG A 85 -9.77 34.34 20.99
N MET A 86 -9.73 33.91 22.24
CA MET A 86 -10.29 34.69 23.34
C MET A 86 -9.54 36.04 23.50
N LYS A 87 -10.30 37.12 23.73
CA LYS A 87 -9.81 38.43 24.12
C LYS A 87 -9.74 38.48 25.65
N PRO A 88 -8.55 38.45 26.30
CA PRO A 88 -8.47 38.33 27.75
C PRO A 88 -9.13 39.50 28.51
N GLU A 89 -8.98 40.71 27.99
CA GLU A 89 -9.54 41.92 28.60
C GLU A 89 -11.07 41.91 28.57
N ALA A 90 -11.65 41.67 27.40
CA ALA A 90 -13.10 41.64 27.23
C ALA A 90 -13.74 40.45 27.96
N ALA A 91 -13.12 39.26 27.90
CA ALA A 91 -13.60 38.09 28.62
C ALA A 91 -13.53 38.27 30.15
N GLY A 92 -12.51 38.96 30.64
CA GLY A 92 -12.36 39.30 32.06
C GLY A 92 -13.46 40.21 32.59
N LEU A 93 -13.96 41.17 31.78
CA LEU A 93 -15.06 42.05 32.17
C LEU A 93 -16.36 41.30 32.46
N TYR A 94 -16.60 40.20 31.73
CA TYR A 94 -17.79 39.35 31.89
C TYR A 94 -17.53 38.07 32.70
N ASN A 95 -16.33 37.89 33.24
CA ASN A 95 -15.91 36.67 33.94
C ASN A 95 -16.11 35.41 33.12
N ILE A 96 -15.93 35.48 31.80
CA ILE A 96 -16.06 34.35 30.88
C ILE A 96 -14.69 33.69 30.66
N THR A 97 -14.62 32.41 30.91
CA THR A 97 -13.40 31.60 30.74
C THR A 97 -13.34 30.95 29.34
N ALA A 98 -12.13 30.64 28.86
CA ALA A 98 -11.93 29.88 27.62
C ALA A 98 -12.67 28.54 27.61
N ARG A 99 -12.79 27.89 28.78
CA ARG A 99 -13.54 26.63 28.95
C ARG A 99 -15.03 26.82 28.69
N GLN A 100 -15.61 27.91 29.19
CA GLN A 100 -17.04 28.22 28.96
C GLN A 100 -17.30 28.53 27.48
N ILE A 101 -16.40 29.26 26.81
CA ILE A 101 -16.48 29.50 25.36
C ILE A 101 -16.48 28.15 24.62
N ALA A 102 -15.46 27.30 24.87
CA ALA A 102 -15.34 26.01 24.22
C ALA A 102 -16.56 25.11 24.47
N GLN A 103 -17.08 25.09 25.69
CA GLN A 103 -18.26 24.30 26.05
C GLN A 103 -19.53 24.81 25.37
N SER A 104 -19.73 26.13 25.31
CA SER A 104 -20.87 26.74 24.64
C SER A 104 -20.84 26.47 23.13
N VAL A 105 -19.69 26.61 22.50
CA VAL A 105 -19.51 26.31 21.08
C VAL A 105 -19.76 24.83 20.80
N SER A 106 -19.15 23.92 21.55
CA SER A 106 -19.34 22.49 21.32
C SER A 106 -20.78 22.06 21.55
N THR A 107 -21.47 22.63 22.55
CA THR A 107 -22.90 22.35 22.77
C THR A 107 -23.78 22.90 21.64
N ALA A 108 -23.44 24.07 21.09
CA ALA A 108 -24.20 24.68 20.02
C ALA A 108 -24.11 23.89 18.72
N PHE A 109 -22.93 23.42 18.34
CA PHE A 109 -22.68 22.71 17.08
C PHE A 109 -22.90 21.18 17.16
N GLY A 110 -23.21 20.69 18.33
CA GLY A 110 -23.48 19.28 18.58
C GLY A 110 -22.29 18.55 19.21
N ILE A 111 -22.52 18.04 20.37
CA ILE A 111 -21.58 17.19 21.09
C ILE A 111 -22.10 15.76 21.10
N GLN A 112 -21.23 14.82 20.76
CA GLN A 112 -21.51 13.41 20.97
C GLN A 112 -21.37 13.11 22.45
N LEU A 113 -22.43 12.59 23.06
CA LEU A 113 -22.36 12.17 24.46
C LEU A 113 -21.51 10.91 24.57
N SER A 114 -20.59 10.92 25.54
CA SER A 114 -19.63 9.80 25.76
C SER A 114 -20.32 8.48 26.12
N ARG A 115 -21.57 8.53 26.58
CA ARG A 115 -22.39 7.34 26.82
C ARG A 115 -23.56 7.35 25.85
N GLY A 116 -23.55 6.40 24.93
CA GLY A 116 -24.68 6.10 24.08
C GLY A 116 -25.86 5.54 24.88
N LEU A 117 -27.01 5.53 24.26
CA LEU A 117 -28.19 4.86 24.80
C LEU A 117 -28.04 3.35 24.58
N GLN A 118 -27.83 2.60 25.67
CA GLN A 118 -27.74 1.13 25.62
C GLN A 118 -29.13 0.51 25.61
N GLN A 119 -29.41 -0.25 24.57
CA GLN A 119 -30.54 -1.18 24.53
C GLN A 119 -30.01 -2.63 24.55
N PRO A 120 -30.81 -3.65 24.89
CA PRO A 120 -30.33 -5.02 25.10
C PRO A 120 -29.47 -5.61 23.99
N ASN A 121 -29.60 -5.14 22.74
CA ASN A 121 -28.86 -5.65 21.58
C ASN A 121 -28.17 -4.57 20.75
N ARG A 122 -28.22 -3.29 21.12
CA ARG A 122 -27.63 -2.19 20.36
C ARG A 122 -27.27 -1.00 21.26
N GLU A 123 -26.19 -0.34 20.92
CA GLU A 123 -25.81 0.95 21.47
C GLU A 123 -26.09 2.03 20.42
N TYR A 124 -26.82 3.07 20.81
CA TYR A 124 -27.12 4.21 19.96
C TYR A 124 -26.27 5.40 20.37
N GLU A 125 -25.56 5.98 19.41
CA GLU A 125 -24.86 7.23 19.63
C GLU A 125 -25.86 8.36 19.85
N VAL A 126 -25.69 9.11 20.92
CA VAL A 126 -26.57 10.25 21.26
C VAL A 126 -25.82 11.54 20.99
N TRP A 127 -26.39 12.37 20.16
CA TRP A 127 -25.89 13.69 19.85
C TRP A 127 -26.81 14.76 20.47
N MET A 128 -26.21 15.74 21.14
CA MET A 128 -26.91 16.88 21.71
C MET A 128 -26.40 18.15 21.06
N GLY A 129 -27.30 19.00 20.58
CA GLY A 129 -26.96 20.25 19.95
C GLY A 129 -28.18 21.18 19.87
N LEU A 130 -27.97 22.41 19.42
CA LEU A 130 -29.06 23.30 19.09
C LEU A 130 -29.80 22.77 17.86
N LYS A 131 -31.10 23.12 17.74
CA LYS A 131 -31.88 22.88 16.53
C LYS A 131 -31.14 23.57 15.37
N ASP A 132 -30.93 22.83 14.29
CA ASP A 132 -30.18 23.26 13.10
C ASP A 132 -28.64 23.51 13.32
N GLY A 133 -28.08 23.10 14.47
CA GLY A 133 -26.67 23.30 14.78
C GLY A 133 -25.68 22.58 13.82
N ARG A 134 -26.14 21.56 13.08
CA ARG A 134 -25.35 20.89 12.04
C ARG A 134 -25.18 21.70 10.77
N ASP A 135 -26.19 22.55 10.46
CA ASP A 135 -26.22 23.41 9.28
C ASP A 135 -25.85 24.86 9.64
N ALA A 136 -25.35 25.07 10.86
CA ALA A 136 -25.01 26.38 11.37
C ALA A 136 -23.89 27.02 10.55
N THR A 137 -24.10 28.30 10.25
CA THR A 137 -23.17 29.12 9.46
C THR A 137 -22.15 29.83 10.34
N LEU A 138 -21.14 30.44 9.73
CA LEU A 138 -20.16 31.29 10.43
C LEU A 138 -20.86 32.48 11.10
N THR A 139 -21.96 32.95 10.53
CA THR A 139 -22.76 34.04 11.10
C THR A 139 -23.45 33.62 12.40
N ASP A 140 -23.94 32.40 12.46
CA ASP A 140 -24.54 31.84 13.67
C ASP A 140 -23.51 31.69 14.78
N LEU A 141 -22.29 31.26 14.40
CA LEU A 141 -21.17 31.19 15.34
C LEU A 141 -20.77 32.58 15.88
N ARG A 142 -20.73 33.58 15.02
CA ARG A 142 -20.44 34.97 15.43
C ARG A 142 -21.44 35.50 16.44
N ASN A 143 -22.70 35.20 16.25
CA ASN A 143 -23.81 35.67 17.08
C ASN A 143 -24.15 34.74 18.23
N LEU A 144 -23.35 33.68 18.44
CA LEU A 144 -23.61 32.71 19.50
C LEU A 144 -23.68 33.41 20.87
N PRO A 145 -24.80 33.34 21.59
CA PRO A 145 -24.93 33.95 22.91
C PRO A 145 -24.22 33.09 23.95
N LEU A 146 -23.24 33.66 24.61
CA LEU A 146 -22.57 33.09 25.78
C LEU A 146 -23.31 33.58 27.05
N LEU A 147 -23.53 32.70 28.00
CA LEU A 147 -24.10 33.04 29.29
C LEU A 147 -22.96 33.36 30.26
N ALA A 148 -22.84 34.60 30.66
CA ALA A 148 -21.90 35.02 31.68
C ALA A 148 -22.36 34.55 33.09
N PRO A 149 -21.45 34.34 34.07
CA PRO A 149 -21.82 33.94 35.43
C PRO A 149 -22.78 34.92 36.11
N GLY A 150 -22.80 36.20 35.68
CA GLY A 150 -23.75 37.21 36.12
C GLY A 150 -25.17 37.12 35.56
N GLY A 151 -25.42 36.17 34.63
CA GLY A 151 -26.73 36.01 33.95
C GLY A 151 -26.85 36.80 32.65
N ASP A 152 -25.88 37.63 32.32
CA ASP A 152 -25.86 38.41 31.08
C ASP A 152 -25.61 37.53 29.85
N ARG A 153 -26.25 37.87 28.75
CA ARG A 153 -25.99 37.20 27.43
C ARG A 153 -25.06 38.09 26.61
N VAL A 154 -23.87 37.54 26.33
CA VAL A 154 -22.82 38.21 25.57
C VAL A 154 -22.54 37.48 24.27
N ALA A 155 -22.50 38.17 23.14
CA ALA A 155 -22.19 37.55 21.87
C ALA A 155 -20.72 37.06 21.86
N LEU A 156 -20.44 35.91 21.22
CA LEU A 156 -19.10 35.33 21.13
C LEU A 156 -18.08 36.36 20.58
N THR A 157 -18.46 37.16 19.60
CA THR A 157 -17.55 38.18 18.98
C THR A 157 -17.16 39.28 19.92
N THR A 158 -17.88 39.50 21.01
CA THR A 158 -17.49 40.51 22.04
C THR A 158 -16.26 40.03 22.80
N VAL A 159 -16.17 38.74 23.10
CA VAL A 159 -15.13 38.14 23.96
C VAL A 159 -14.06 37.35 23.22
N ALA A 160 -14.27 37.10 21.90
CA ALA A 160 -13.33 36.35 21.09
C ALA A 160 -13.29 36.86 19.64
N ASP A 161 -12.14 36.70 19.00
CA ASP A 161 -11.95 36.88 17.57
C ASP A 161 -12.11 35.53 16.86
N LEU A 162 -12.74 35.55 15.69
CA LEU A 162 -12.95 34.41 14.84
C LEU A 162 -12.09 34.56 13.57
N GLU A 163 -11.10 33.74 13.43
CA GLU A 163 -10.22 33.69 12.26
C GLU A 163 -10.47 32.40 11.47
N ILE A 164 -10.68 32.53 10.16
CA ILE A 164 -10.71 31.36 9.29
C ILE A 164 -9.28 31.09 8.87
N ARG A 165 -8.77 29.91 9.20
CA ARG A 165 -7.46 29.45 8.79
C ARG A 165 -7.55 28.19 7.96
N SER A 166 -6.68 28.09 6.99
CA SER A 166 -6.46 26.86 6.26
C SER A 166 -5.43 26.05 7.04
N SER A 167 -5.85 24.92 7.60
CA SER A 167 -5.01 24.03 8.40
C SER A 167 -4.77 22.74 7.68
N LEU A 168 -3.54 22.20 7.81
CA LEU A 168 -3.21 20.89 7.31
C LEU A 168 -3.92 19.82 8.14
N ARG A 169 -4.48 18.85 7.47
CA ARG A 169 -5.14 17.72 8.13
C ARG A 169 -4.18 16.88 8.97
N SER A 170 -2.95 16.72 8.50
CA SER A 170 -1.89 15.97 9.18
C SER A 170 -0.53 16.45 8.70
N ILE A 171 0.43 16.51 9.60
CA ILE A 171 1.84 16.72 9.30
C ILE A 171 2.54 15.38 9.48
N ARG A 172 3.17 14.87 8.41
CA ARG A 172 3.93 13.64 8.46
C ARG A 172 5.39 13.97 8.74
N ARG A 173 5.98 13.18 9.63
CA ARG A 173 7.41 13.27 9.96
C ARG A 173 8.01 11.87 9.91
N GLU A 174 9.15 11.77 9.24
CA GLU A 174 9.97 10.57 9.20
C GLU A 174 11.37 10.95 9.64
N ASN A 175 11.98 10.18 10.54
CA ASN A 175 13.31 10.47 11.11
C ASN A 175 13.46 11.89 11.71
N ARG A 176 12.37 12.44 12.29
CA ARG A 176 12.27 13.79 12.86
C ARG A 176 12.25 14.94 11.84
N GLU A 177 12.28 14.67 10.57
CA GLU A 177 12.12 15.65 9.50
C GLU A 177 10.68 15.63 8.96
N THR A 178 10.21 16.80 8.57
CA THR A 178 8.86 16.90 7.96
C THR A 178 8.92 16.44 6.50
N GLU A 179 7.92 15.69 6.07
CA GLU A 179 7.77 15.28 4.67
C GLU A 179 6.43 15.73 4.08
N VAL A 180 6.48 16.12 2.81
CA VAL A 180 5.31 16.34 1.95
C VAL A 180 5.45 15.40 0.76
N GLN A 181 4.37 14.68 0.43
CA GLN A 181 4.36 13.73 -0.68
C GLN A 181 3.59 14.32 -1.86
N VAL A 182 4.24 14.38 -3.01
CA VAL A 182 3.60 14.65 -4.30
C VAL A 182 3.33 13.30 -4.96
N GLN A 183 2.06 12.98 -5.17
CA GLN A 183 1.58 11.74 -5.78
C GLN A 183 1.13 12.02 -7.21
N PHE A 184 1.35 11.07 -8.09
CA PHE A 184 0.91 11.15 -9.49
C PHE A 184 0.60 9.77 -10.04
N ASP A 185 -0.21 9.74 -11.07
CA ASP A 185 -0.57 8.53 -11.78
C ASP A 185 0.17 8.52 -13.13
N LEU A 186 0.31 7.33 -13.73
CA LEU A 186 0.95 7.16 -15.03
C LEU A 186 -0.08 7.21 -16.15
N SER A 187 0.26 7.88 -17.24
CA SER A 187 -0.51 7.80 -18.47
C SER A 187 -0.45 6.41 -19.10
N GLU A 188 -1.38 6.09 -20.00
CA GLU A 188 -1.39 4.81 -20.70
C GLU A 188 -0.12 4.65 -21.54
N GLY A 189 0.61 3.57 -21.29
CA GLY A 189 1.86 3.24 -21.98
C GLY A 189 3.15 3.65 -21.28
N THR A 190 3.09 4.46 -20.22
CA THR A 190 4.25 4.81 -19.42
C THR A 190 4.50 3.76 -18.34
N THR A 191 5.72 3.23 -18.26
CA THR A 191 6.11 2.29 -17.21
C THR A 191 6.64 3.02 -15.98
N PRO A 192 6.60 2.40 -14.78
CA PRO A 192 7.18 3.00 -13.57
C PRO A 192 8.65 3.38 -13.72
N ASP A 193 9.44 2.58 -14.44
CA ASP A 193 10.87 2.85 -14.68
C ASP A 193 11.06 4.09 -15.57
N GLN A 194 10.22 4.26 -16.61
CA GLN A 194 10.23 5.47 -17.44
C GLN A 194 9.84 6.69 -16.63
N ALA A 195 8.82 6.57 -15.78
CA ALA A 195 8.42 7.67 -14.91
C ALA A 195 9.50 8.02 -13.87
N SER A 196 10.22 7.02 -13.35
CA SER A 196 11.38 7.25 -12.48
C SER A 196 12.43 8.09 -13.16
N ALA A 197 12.80 7.72 -14.39
CA ALA A 197 13.78 8.47 -15.18
C ALA A 197 13.31 9.90 -15.52
N LEU A 198 12.02 10.07 -15.84
CA LEU A 198 11.44 11.40 -16.10
C LEU A 198 11.47 12.29 -14.85
N VAL A 199 11.10 11.75 -13.70
CA VAL A 199 11.11 12.49 -12.44
C VAL A 199 12.54 12.79 -11.98
N GLU A 200 13.48 11.87 -12.17
CA GLU A 200 14.90 12.08 -11.86
C GLU A 200 15.48 13.20 -12.72
N ALA A 201 15.27 13.17 -14.04
CA ALA A 201 15.70 14.23 -14.95
C ALA A 201 15.07 15.59 -14.61
N LEU A 202 13.78 15.61 -14.23
CA LEU A 202 13.12 16.84 -13.79
C LEU A 202 13.75 17.38 -12.49
N MET A 203 14.08 16.50 -11.55
CA MET A 203 14.66 16.89 -10.27
C MET A 203 16.13 17.31 -10.35
N GLU A 204 16.88 16.90 -11.38
CA GLU A 204 18.21 17.42 -11.68
C GLU A 204 18.20 18.92 -12.04
N ASP A 205 17.16 19.34 -12.79
CA ASP A 205 16.98 20.74 -13.19
C ASP A 205 16.27 21.57 -12.11
N TYR A 206 15.52 20.94 -11.22
CA TYR A 206 14.72 21.60 -10.18
C TYR A 206 15.55 21.88 -8.93
N GLN A 207 15.82 23.16 -8.65
CA GLN A 207 16.62 23.57 -7.49
C GLN A 207 15.74 23.73 -6.25
N LEU A 208 15.85 22.79 -5.33
CA LEU A 208 15.26 22.92 -4.00
C LEU A 208 16.05 23.91 -3.13
N PRO A 209 15.38 24.63 -2.21
CA PRO A 209 16.08 25.49 -1.23
C PRO A 209 17.11 24.72 -0.40
N PRO A 210 18.16 25.40 0.10
CA PRO A 210 19.16 24.75 0.96
C PRO A 210 18.55 24.08 2.19
N GLY A 211 18.93 22.83 2.45
CA GLY A 211 18.39 22.01 3.55
C GLY A 211 17.11 21.24 3.22
N TYR A 212 16.62 21.33 1.98
CA TYR A 212 15.52 20.53 1.47
C TYR A 212 16.05 19.52 0.45
N ARG A 213 15.44 18.34 0.43
CA ARG A 213 15.78 17.27 -0.51
C ARG A 213 14.55 16.55 -1.01
N SER A 214 14.67 15.94 -2.16
CA SER A 214 13.67 15.05 -2.72
C SER A 214 14.15 13.62 -2.63
N GLU A 215 13.23 12.71 -2.35
CA GLU A 215 13.44 11.27 -2.38
C GLU A 215 12.30 10.61 -3.14
N GLN A 216 12.61 9.58 -3.89
CA GLN A 216 11.58 8.76 -4.53
C GLN A 216 10.75 8.07 -3.43
N GLY A 217 9.43 8.24 -3.49
CA GLY A 217 8.52 7.65 -2.54
C GLY A 217 8.07 6.24 -2.95
N PRO A 218 7.18 5.63 -2.14
CA PRO A 218 6.61 4.33 -2.44
C PRO A 218 6.00 4.28 -3.83
N GLY A 219 6.28 3.21 -4.57
CA GLY A 219 5.77 2.95 -5.92
C GLY A 219 6.81 3.05 -7.03
N PHE A 220 7.93 3.75 -6.83
CA PHE A 220 9.00 3.88 -7.85
C PHE A 220 9.95 2.69 -7.92
N SER A 221 10.24 2.12 -6.79
CA SER A 221 11.07 0.94 -6.77
C SER A 221 10.41 -0.10 -5.88
N ILE A 222 10.59 -1.35 -6.20
CA ILE A 222 10.79 -2.32 -5.14
C ILE A 222 11.99 -1.72 -4.42
N ASP A 223 11.76 -1.09 -3.27
CA ASP A 223 12.82 -0.42 -2.52
C ASP A 223 14.05 -1.33 -2.57
N ILE A 224 15.21 -0.79 -2.91
CA ILE A 224 16.47 -1.58 -2.96
C ILE A 224 16.62 -2.31 -1.62
N GLU A 225 16.17 -1.70 -0.52
CA GLU A 225 16.09 -2.31 0.80
C GLU A 225 15.18 -3.55 0.81
N MET A 226 13.98 -3.47 0.23
CA MET A 226 13.07 -4.62 0.13
C MET A 226 13.63 -5.73 -0.76
N ALA A 227 14.32 -5.38 -1.85
CA ALA A 227 15.01 -6.34 -2.70
C ALA A 227 16.18 -7.01 -1.97
N GLN A 228 16.94 -6.28 -1.17
CA GLN A 228 18.00 -6.82 -0.33
C GLN A 228 17.44 -7.73 0.78
N GLU A 229 16.41 -7.31 1.49
CA GLU A 229 15.72 -8.15 2.48
C GLU A 229 15.18 -9.44 1.86
N MET A 230 14.59 -9.35 0.67
CA MET A 230 14.13 -10.54 -0.06
C MET A 230 15.27 -11.47 -0.46
N LEU A 231 16.38 -10.94 -0.94
CA LEU A 231 17.55 -11.73 -1.29
C LEU A 231 18.09 -12.47 -0.05
N ILE A 232 18.19 -11.77 1.08
CA ILE A 232 18.63 -12.35 2.35
C ILE A 232 17.64 -13.47 2.77
N ASN A 233 16.34 -13.24 2.68
CA ASN A 233 15.33 -14.24 3.03
C ASN A 233 15.41 -15.49 2.13
N ILE A 234 15.62 -15.32 0.82
CA ILE A 234 15.81 -16.44 -0.13
C ILE A 234 17.09 -17.21 0.19
N LEU A 235 18.20 -16.51 0.44
CA LEU A 235 19.46 -17.16 0.82
C LEU A 235 19.32 -17.93 2.13
N PHE A 236 18.64 -17.37 3.12
CA PHE A 236 18.36 -18.03 4.39
C PHE A 236 17.48 -19.26 4.21
N ALA A 237 16.44 -19.17 3.38
CA ALA A 237 15.58 -20.32 3.06
C ALA A 237 16.37 -21.44 2.37
N ILE A 238 17.21 -21.11 1.39
CA ILE A 238 18.08 -22.08 0.70
C ILE A 238 19.06 -22.73 1.69
N LEU A 239 19.67 -21.95 2.58
CA LEU A 239 20.57 -22.45 3.60
C LEU A 239 19.87 -23.42 4.56
N LEU A 240 18.69 -23.07 5.05
CA LEU A 240 17.88 -23.92 5.94
C LEU A 240 17.46 -25.21 5.24
N ILE A 241 17.01 -25.11 3.98
CA ILE A 241 16.67 -26.29 3.16
C ILE A 241 17.89 -27.19 3.00
N TYR A 242 19.06 -26.61 2.67
CA TYR A 242 20.30 -27.37 2.53
C TYR A 242 20.68 -28.10 3.83
N MET A 243 20.66 -27.39 4.98
CA MET A 243 20.97 -27.98 6.28
C MET A 243 20.01 -29.11 6.64
N LEU A 244 18.70 -28.90 6.45
CA LEU A 244 17.69 -29.93 6.72
C LEU A 244 17.90 -31.16 5.86
N MET A 245 18.18 -30.95 4.57
CA MET A 245 18.41 -32.03 3.62
C MET A 245 19.70 -32.78 3.90
N ALA A 246 20.78 -32.07 4.27
CA ALA A 246 22.05 -32.68 4.65
C ALA A 246 21.91 -33.59 5.89
N ALA A 247 21.10 -33.12 6.88
CA ALA A 247 20.79 -33.93 8.06
C ALA A 247 19.90 -35.14 7.72
N LEU A 248 18.92 -34.99 6.82
CA LEU A 248 17.98 -36.05 6.46
C LEU A 248 18.66 -37.17 5.64
N PHE A 249 19.56 -36.81 4.73
CA PHE A 249 20.24 -37.77 3.86
C PHE A 249 21.62 -38.18 4.37
N GLU A 250 22.06 -37.68 5.51
CA GLU A 250 23.41 -37.92 6.08
C GLU A 250 24.54 -37.72 5.05
N SER A 251 24.33 -36.77 4.13
CA SER A 251 25.22 -36.51 3.01
C SER A 251 25.21 -35.04 2.61
N VAL A 252 26.41 -34.52 2.31
CA VAL A 252 26.59 -33.13 1.85
C VAL A 252 26.36 -32.99 0.34
N LEU A 253 26.49 -34.08 -0.44
CA LEU A 253 26.39 -34.03 -1.91
C LEU A 253 24.95 -34.15 -2.43
N PHE A 254 24.13 -34.99 -1.81
CA PHE A 254 22.74 -35.20 -2.29
C PHE A 254 21.87 -33.95 -2.25
N PRO A 255 21.93 -33.06 -1.25
CA PRO A 255 21.17 -31.82 -1.24
C PRO A 255 21.48 -30.88 -2.42
N ILE A 256 22.71 -30.91 -2.95
CA ILE A 256 23.11 -30.06 -4.09
C ILE A 256 22.28 -30.39 -5.32
N ALA A 257 21.95 -31.65 -5.57
CA ALA A 257 21.10 -32.03 -6.70
C ALA A 257 19.70 -31.44 -6.60
N ILE A 258 19.16 -31.34 -5.38
CA ILE A 258 17.85 -30.69 -5.13
C ILE A 258 17.94 -29.17 -5.29
N LEU A 259 19.03 -28.55 -4.82
CA LEU A 259 19.24 -27.11 -5.00
C LEU A 259 19.30 -26.72 -6.49
N VAL A 260 19.91 -27.57 -7.33
CA VAL A 260 19.93 -27.36 -8.79
C VAL A 260 18.50 -27.33 -9.36
N SER A 261 17.60 -28.19 -8.87
CA SER A 261 16.19 -28.17 -9.33
C SER A 261 15.44 -26.89 -8.91
N ILE A 262 15.79 -26.28 -7.77
CA ILE A 262 15.30 -24.96 -7.38
C ILE A 262 15.79 -23.91 -8.39
N GLY A 263 17.07 -23.95 -8.79
CA GLY A 263 17.60 -23.06 -9.81
C GLY A 263 16.83 -23.12 -11.13
N PHE A 264 16.47 -24.31 -11.59
CA PHE A 264 15.63 -24.48 -12.78
C PHE A 264 14.21 -23.96 -12.56
N SER A 265 13.66 -24.08 -11.36
CA SER A 265 12.33 -23.52 -11.07
C SER A 265 12.29 -22.01 -11.22
N VAL A 266 13.37 -21.30 -10.84
CA VAL A 266 13.50 -19.85 -11.02
C VAL A 266 13.45 -19.47 -12.50
N VAL A 267 14.14 -20.23 -13.37
CA VAL A 267 14.05 -20.00 -14.82
C VAL A 267 12.60 -20.15 -15.30
N GLY A 268 11.89 -21.19 -14.84
CA GLY A 268 10.49 -21.42 -15.16
C GLY A 268 9.57 -20.27 -14.70
N VAL A 269 9.84 -19.67 -13.54
CA VAL A 269 9.12 -18.50 -13.04
C VAL A 269 9.22 -17.34 -14.03
N PHE A 270 10.44 -16.94 -14.40
CA PHE A 270 10.63 -15.79 -15.29
C PHE A 270 10.02 -16.03 -16.68
N TRP A 271 10.19 -17.23 -17.25
CA TRP A 271 9.56 -17.59 -18.51
C TRP A 271 8.04 -17.49 -18.46
N PHE A 272 7.42 -18.00 -17.40
CA PHE A 272 5.97 -17.98 -17.27
C PHE A 272 5.41 -16.57 -17.02
N LEU A 273 6.11 -15.76 -16.21
CA LEU A 273 5.76 -14.35 -16.02
C LEU A 273 5.85 -13.57 -17.33
N LEU A 274 6.89 -13.82 -18.13
CA LEU A 274 7.04 -13.20 -19.46
C LEU A 274 5.88 -13.60 -20.39
N LEU A 275 5.55 -14.88 -20.47
CA LEU A 275 4.46 -15.39 -21.31
C LEU A 275 3.10 -14.83 -20.91
N THR A 276 2.87 -14.59 -19.62
CA THR A 276 1.60 -14.08 -19.10
C THR A 276 1.57 -12.55 -19.01
N GLY A 277 2.63 -11.85 -19.42
CA GLY A 277 2.74 -10.39 -19.32
C GLY A 277 2.61 -9.87 -17.87
N THR A 278 3.09 -10.66 -16.89
CA THR A 278 2.97 -10.32 -15.46
C THR A 278 4.26 -9.71 -14.96
N THR A 279 4.17 -8.54 -14.37
CA THR A 279 5.33 -7.89 -13.72
C THR A 279 5.75 -8.62 -12.46
N PHE A 280 7.05 -8.64 -12.18
CA PHE A 280 7.58 -9.21 -10.95
C PHE A 280 7.27 -8.30 -9.77
N THR A 281 6.43 -8.74 -8.85
CA THR A 281 5.96 -7.97 -7.70
C THR A 281 6.37 -8.64 -6.39
N ALA A 282 6.19 -7.96 -5.25
CA ALA A 282 6.40 -8.54 -3.91
C ALA A 282 5.57 -9.83 -3.69
N MET A 283 4.38 -9.93 -4.32
CA MET A 283 3.60 -11.17 -4.30
C MET A 283 4.23 -12.28 -5.14
N ALA A 284 4.84 -11.95 -6.27
CA ALA A 284 5.56 -12.92 -7.09
C ALA A 284 6.79 -13.48 -6.34
N SER A 285 7.52 -12.65 -5.63
CA SER A 285 8.68 -13.08 -4.84
C SER A 285 8.28 -13.94 -3.63
N THR A 286 7.17 -13.62 -2.97
CA THR A 286 6.58 -14.51 -1.94
C THR A 286 6.21 -15.86 -2.56
N GLY A 287 5.67 -15.87 -3.78
CA GLY A 287 5.41 -17.08 -4.56
C GLY A 287 6.69 -17.88 -4.84
N MET A 288 7.81 -17.23 -5.11
CA MET A 288 9.10 -17.88 -5.32
C MET A 288 9.63 -18.58 -4.05
N LEU A 289 9.46 -17.96 -2.88
CA LEU A 289 9.77 -18.58 -1.60
C LEU A 289 8.95 -19.84 -1.34
N LEU A 290 7.64 -19.78 -1.57
CA LEU A 290 6.73 -20.93 -1.43
C LEU A 290 7.08 -22.03 -2.43
N LEU A 291 7.39 -21.65 -3.68
CA LEU A 291 7.79 -22.57 -4.74
C LEU A 291 9.04 -23.38 -4.35
N ALA A 292 10.05 -22.76 -3.75
CA ALA A 292 11.24 -23.45 -3.31
C ALA A 292 10.90 -24.62 -2.38
N GLY A 293 9.99 -24.44 -1.41
CA GLY A 293 9.55 -25.52 -0.53
C GLY A 293 8.79 -26.63 -1.26
N ILE A 294 7.95 -26.29 -2.25
CA ILE A 294 7.17 -27.27 -3.02
C ILE A 294 8.09 -28.10 -3.93
N VAL A 295 9.06 -27.46 -4.60
CA VAL A 295 10.01 -28.14 -5.50
C VAL A 295 10.91 -29.10 -4.73
N VAL A 296 11.38 -28.68 -3.54
CA VAL A 296 12.19 -29.54 -2.66
C VAL A 296 11.45 -30.80 -2.28
N ASN A 297 10.18 -30.71 -1.94
CA ASN A 297 9.37 -31.88 -1.57
C ASN A 297 9.35 -32.95 -2.70
N ASN A 298 9.19 -32.52 -3.95
CA ASN A 298 9.23 -33.41 -5.11
C ASN A 298 10.62 -34.04 -5.30
N GLY A 299 11.69 -33.24 -5.10
CA GLY A 299 13.06 -33.70 -5.17
C GLY A 299 13.40 -34.74 -4.08
N ILE A 300 12.94 -34.55 -2.85
CA ILE A 300 13.12 -35.51 -1.75
C ILE A 300 12.55 -36.87 -2.09
N VAL A 301 11.30 -36.89 -2.59
CA VAL A 301 10.59 -38.15 -2.91
C VAL A 301 11.31 -38.94 -4.02
N LEU A 302 11.86 -38.26 -5.01
CA LEU A 302 12.62 -38.91 -6.08
C LEU A 302 13.98 -39.41 -5.58
N LEU A 303 14.72 -38.53 -4.90
CA LEU A 303 16.09 -38.84 -4.44
C LEU A 303 16.10 -39.94 -3.38
N SER A 304 15.17 -39.95 -2.43
CA SER A 304 15.05 -41.00 -1.43
C SER A 304 14.84 -42.38 -2.06
N ARG A 305 14.09 -42.46 -3.15
CA ARG A 305 13.92 -43.74 -3.87
C ARG A 305 15.15 -44.18 -4.63
N ILE A 306 15.89 -43.23 -5.22
CA ILE A 306 17.17 -43.54 -5.88
C ILE A 306 18.16 -44.08 -4.86
N ILE A 307 18.29 -43.48 -3.69
CA ILE A 307 19.18 -43.95 -2.62
C ILE A 307 18.80 -45.37 -2.17
N GLN A 308 17.51 -45.62 -1.90
CA GLN A 308 17.03 -46.98 -1.52
C GLN A 308 17.41 -48.05 -2.54
N LEU A 309 17.26 -47.77 -3.84
CA LEU A 309 17.64 -48.74 -4.88
C LEU A 309 19.17 -48.90 -4.97
N ARG A 310 19.93 -47.84 -4.75
CA ARG A 310 21.38 -47.90 -4.71
C ARG A 310 21.87 -48.74 -3.54
N ASP A 311 21.27 -48.57 -2.36
CA ASP A 311 21.61 -49.38 -1.16
C ASP A 311 21.25 -50.85 -1.34
N ALA A 312 20.22 -51.17 -2.16
CA ALA A 312 19.85 -52.51 -2.57
C ALA A 312 20.81 -53.09 -3.64
N GLY A 313 21.85 -52.38 -4.06
CA GLY A 313 22.85 -52.83 -5.02
C GLY A 313 22.52 -52.63 -6.50
N VAL A 314 21.45 -51.87 -6.82
CA VAL A 314 21.08 -51.59 -8.21
C VAL A 314 22.07 -50.63 -8.85
N PRO A 315 22.50 -50.83 -10.12
CA PRO A 315 23.38 -49.91 -10.83
C PRO A 315 22.80 -48.50 -10.91
N ARG A 316 23.67 -47.46 -10.88
CA ARG A 316 23.24 -46.04 -10.81
C ARG A 316 22.21 -45.67 -11.89
N LEU A 317 22.45 -46.00 -13.14
CA LEU A 317 21.57 -45.63 -14.26
C LEU A 317 20.19 -46.31 -14.14
N GLU A 318 20.21 -47.60 -13.77
CA GLU A 318 19.00 -48.38 -13.61
C GLU A 318 18.15 -47.89 -12.41
N ALA A 319 18.82 -47.54 -11.29
CA ALA A 319 18.18 -46.97 -10.11
C ALA A 319 17.50 -45.63 -10.43
N ILE A 320 18.10 -44.79 -11.27
CA ILE A 320 17.49 -43.51 -11.71
C ILE A 320 16.28 -43.77 -12.58
N LEU A 321 16.38 -44.65 -13.60
CA LEU A 321 15.29 -44.94 -14.51
C LEU A 321 14.09 -45.60 -13.80
N GLU A 322 14.38 -46.53 -12.92
CA GLU A 322 13.35 -47.23 -12.14
C GLU A 322 12.66 -46.29 -11.15
N SER A 323 13.42 -45.43 -10.45
CA SER A 323 12.86 -44.40 -9.57
C SER A 323 11.98 -43.44 -10.31
N GLY A 324 12.40 -42.97 -11.50
CA GLY A 324 11.60 -42.13 -12.37
C GLY A 324 10.27 -42.79 -12.75
N ARG A 325 10.29 -44.02 -13.19
CA ARG A 325 9.06 -44.81 -13.55
C ARG A 325 8.13 -44.96 -12.35
N HIS A 326 8.63 -45.30 -11.19
CA HIS A 326 7.81 -45.53 -10.00
C HIS A 326 7.25 -44.22 -9.40
N ARG A 327 7.97 -43.11 -9.49
CA ARG A 327 7.58 -41.83 -8.90
C ARG A 327 6.90 -40.85 -9.87
N LEU A 328 6.89 -41.14 -11.16
CA LEU A 328 6.24 -40.30 -12.17
C LEU A 328 4.78 -39.97 -11.82
N ARG A 329 3.97 -41.01 -11.54
CA ARG A 329 2.55 -40.83 -11.22
C ARG A 329 2.33 -39.98 -9.96
N PRO A 330 2.92 -40.28 -8.79
CA PRO A 330 2.76 -39.45 -7.58
C PRO A 330 3.18 -38.01 -7.80
N ILE A 331 4.31 -37.73 -8.45
CA ILE A 331 4.81 -36.38 -8.69
C ILE A 331 3.85 -35.63 -9.63
N LEU A 332 3.43 -36.23 -10.74
CA LEU A 332 2.47 -35.60 -11.65
C LEU A 332 1.13 -35.34 -10.97
N MET A 333 0.62 -36.23 -10.11
CA MET A 333 -0.60 -35.99 -9.36
C MET A 333 -0.47 -34.77 -8.44
N THR A 334 0.62 -34.65 -7.68
CA THR A 334 0.82 -33.49 -6.79
C THR A 334 0.96 -32.20 -7.57
N VAL A 335 1.69 -32.20 -8.68
CA VAL A 335 1.83 -31.03 -9.56
C VAL A 335 0.50 -30.63 -10.18
N CYS A 336 -0.22 -31.57 -10.78
CA CYS A 336 -1.52 -31.29 -11.40
C CYS A 336 -2.54 -30.78 -10.39
N THR A 337 -2.60 -31.34 -9.18
CA THR A 337 -3.52 -30.87 -8.13
C THR A 337 -3.14 -29.48 -7.64
N THR A 338 -1.85 -29.19 -7.46
CA THR A 338 -1.38 -27.87 -7.07
C THR A 338 -1.67 -26.83 -8.15
N VAL A 339 -1.38 -27.14 -9.41
CA VAL A 339 -1.69 -26.26 -10.56
C VAL A 339 -3.18 -26.01 -10.67
N ALA A 340 -4.00 -27.08 -10.62
CA ALA A 340 -5.45 -26.95 -10.68
C ALA A 340 -6.03 -26.12 -9.52
N GLY A 341 -5.48 -26.28 -8.31
CA GLY A 341 -5.89 -25.51 -7.14
C GLY A 341 -5.50 -24.02 -7.23
N LEU A 342 -4.37 -23.70 -7.89
CA LEU A 342 -3.91 -22.34 -8.09
C LEU A 342 -4.49 -21.67 -9.35
N LEU A 343 -5.08 -22.44 -10.27
CA LEU A 343 -5.59 -21.93 -11.54
C LEU A 343 -6.65 -20.83 -11.38
N PRO A 344 -7.65 -20.97 -10.48
CA PRO A 344 -8.62 -19.89 -10.24
C PRO A 344 -7.96 -18.60 -9.77
N LEU A 345 -6.90 -18.71 -8.94
CA LEU A 345 -6.16 -17.58 -8.43
C LEU A 345 -5.27 -16.94 -9.50
N ALA A 346 -4.72 -17.74 -10.43
CA ALA A 346 -3.87 -17.26 -11.52
C ALA A 346 -4.65 -16.55 -12.63
N LEU A 347 -5.91 -16.91 -12.84
CA LEU A 347 -6.79 -16.36 -13.88
C LEU A 347 -7.62 -15.16 -13.38
N GLY A 348 -7.91 -15.10 -12.08
CA GLY A 348 -8.73 -14.05 -11.47
C GLY A 348 -7.90 -12.97 -10.77
N ASP A 349 -8.36 -11.72 -10.80
CA ASP A 349 -7.82 -10.65 -9.93
C ASP A 349 -8.49 -10.75 -8.55
N VAL A 350 -8.20 -11.84 -7.84
CA VAL A 350 -8.74 -12.08 -6.50
C VAL A 350 -8.00 -11.24 -5.48
N ARG A 351 -8.73 -10.36 -4.78
CA ARG A 351 -8.22 -9.51 -3.70
C ARG A 351 -8.95 -9.84 -2.41
N VAL A 352 -8.24 -10.14 -1.35
CA VAL A 352 -8.85 -10.41 -0.04
C VAL A 352 -9.40 -9.09 0.53
N GLY A 353 -10.69 -9.09 0.85
CA GLY A 353 -11.38 -7.89 1.36
C GLY A 353 -11.60 -6.78 0.32
N GLY A 354 -11.42 -7.05 -0.98
CA GLY A 354 -11.62 -6.07 -2.06
C GLY A 354 -10.54 -4.98 -2.18
N LEU A 355 -9.71 -4.81 -1.17
CA LEU A 355 -8.69 -3.75 -1.06
C LEU A 355 -7.26 -4.30 -0.89
N GLY A 356 -7.09 -5.62 -0.83
CA GLY A 356 -5.80 -6.29 -0.66
C GLY A 356 -4.97 -6.36 -1.95
N PRO A 357 -3.70 -6.81 -1.85
CA PRO A 357 -2.87 -7.07 -3.01
C PRO A 357 -3.47 -8.16 -3.88
N SER A 358 -3.24 -8.09 -5.18
CA SER A 358 -3.65 -9.14 -6.11
C SER A 358 -2.74 -10.35 -5.97
N TYR A 359 -3.34 -11.53 -5.85
CA TYR A 359 -2.60 -12.78 -5.64
C TYR A 359 -2.23 -13.51 -6.92
N PHE A 360 -2.72 -13.07 -8.09
CA PHE A 360 -2.41 -13.74 -9.36
C PHE A 360 -0.91 -13.79 -9.71
N PRO A 361 -0.04 -12.79 -9.35
CA PRO A 361 1.38 -12.91 -9.63
C PRO A 361 2.03 -14.04 -8.83
N MET A 362 1.62 -14.21 -7.56
CA MET A 362 2.08 -15.31 -6.71
C MET A 362 1.69 -16.67 -7.30
N ALA A 363 0.42 -16.84 -7.69
CA ALA A 363 -0.06 -18.09 -8.27
C ALA A 363 0.64 -18.42 -9.59
N ARG A 364 0.83 -17.43 -10.47
CA ARG A 364 1.55 -17.60 -11.74
C ARG A 364 3.01 -17.97 -11.53
N THR A 365 3.68 -17.38 -10.56
CA THR A 365 5.05 -17.72 -10.16
C THR A 365 5.15 -19.18 -9.75
N ILE A 366 4.25 -19.65 -8.86
CA ILE A 366 4.27 -21.04 -8.39
C ILE A 366 3.97 -22.00 -9.54
N ILE A 367 2.95 -21.74 -10.36
CA ILE A 367 2.59 -22.59 -11.50
C ILE A 367 3.75 -22.69 -12.49
N GLY A 368 4.32 -21.56 -12.92
CA GLY A 368 5.41 -21.53 -13.90
C GLY A 368 6.65 -22.28 -13.43
N GLY A 369 7.10 -22.00 -12.22
CA GLY A 369 8.28 -22.65 -11.68
C GLY A 369 8.07 -24.13 -11.37
N LEU A 370 6.89 -24.53 -10.88
CA LEU A 370 6.58 -25.92 -10.56
C LEU A 370 6.51 -26.78 -11.83
N VAL A 371 5.81 -26.32 -12.87
CA VAL A 371 5.69 -27.04 -14.15
C VAL A 371 7.07 -27.23 -14.79
N PHE A 372 7.83 -26.12 -14.89
CA PHE A 372 9.15 -26.16 -15.52
C PHE A 372 10.15 -27.02 -14.76
N SER A 373 10.21 -26.86 -13.43
CA SER A 373 11.07 -27.68 -12.57
C SER A 373 10.72 -29.16 -12.69
N THR A 374 9.44 -29.51 -12.67
CA THR A 374 9.00 -30.92 -12.78
C THR A 374 9.36 -31.53 -14.14
N LEU A 375 9.24 -30.76 -15.22
CA LEU A 375 9.57 -31.21 -16.56
C LEU A 375 11.07 -31.50 -16.73
N ILE A 376 11.92 -30.75 -16.05
CA ILE A 376 13.39 -30.96 -16.10
C ILE A 376 13.83 -32.07 -15.14
N THR A 377 13.19 -32.20 -13.98
CA THR A 377 13.59 -33.19 -12.97
C THR A 377 13.10 -34.62 -13.26
N LEU A 378 12.08 -34.80 -14.07
CA LEU A 378 11.56 -36.09 -14.54
C LEU A 378 12.18 -36.50 -15.87
#